data_64c8fcd45c9867a7f81dbe48ea7689c2
#
_entry.id   64c8fcd45c9867a7f81dbe48ea7689c2
#
_cell.length_a   1.000
_cell.length_b   1.000
_cell.length_c   1.000
_cell.angle_alpha   90.00
_cell.angle_beta   90.00
_cell.angle_gamma   90.00
#
_symmetry.space_group_name_H-M   'P 1'
#
loop_
_entity.id
_entity.type
_entity.pdbx_description
1 polymer ?
#
loop_
_entity_poly.entity_id
_entity_poly.type
_entity_poly.pdbx_seq_one_letter_code
_entity_poly.pdbx_strand_id
1 'polypeptide(L)'
;YAGLYPGIPAYVLPRGGTNRYGFSHIDHITSNFQTMKPALLWMEHVLGLEQLWQVAFHTSDVDPGRQSGSGLKSIVMWDPQSQVKFANNEPARPFFKASQINIFNEELRGDGVQHVALNVKDIVSAVRGLRERGVSFMPTPFSRAAAP
;
A
#
# COMPACT_ATOMS: atom_id res chain seq x y z
N TYR A 1 5.49 13.45 21.34
CA TYR A 1 4.04 13.63 21.56
C TYR A 1 3.56 12.93 22.84
N ALA A 2 4.31 13.06 23.93
CA ALA A 2 3.84 12.63 25.25
C ALA A 2 2.60 13.46 25.60
N GLY A 3 1.44 12.82 25.75
CA GLY A 3 0.23 13.48 26.22
C GLY A 3 -0.87 13.74 25.18
N LEU A 4 -0.77 13.19 23.96
CA LEU A 4 -1.83 13.35 22.94
C LEU A 4 -3.15 12.65 23.34
N TYR A 5 -3.06 11.63 24.18
CA TYR A 5 -4.23 10.90 24.70
C TYR A 5 -4.19 10.82 26.21
N PRO A 6 -5.11 11.49 26.92
CA PRO A 6 -5.22 11.38 28.37
C PRO A 6 -5.42 9.92 28.79
N GLY A 7 -4.60 9.42 29.72
CA GLY A 7 -4.70 8.06 30.25
C GLY A 7 -3.85 7.00 29.53
N ILE A 8 -3.18 7.33 28.42
CA ILE A 8 -2.17 6.45 27.82
C ILE A 8 -0.81 6.85 28.35
N PRO A 9 -0.08 5.93 29.05
CA PRO A 9 1.27 6.22 29.52
C PRO A 9 2.16 6.60 28.33
N ALA A 10 3.01 7.60 28.51
CA ALA A 10 4.03 7.94 27.51
C ALA A 10 4.93 6.72 27.31
N TYR A 11 4.82 6.10 26.14
CA TYR A 11 5.71 4.99 25.78
C TYR A 11 7.08 5.60 25.44
N VAL A 12 8.02 5.50 26.37
CA VAL A 12 9.41 5.79 26.07
C VAL A 12 9.97 4.55 25.36
N LEU A 13 10.07 4.63 24.03
CA LEU A 13 10.76 3.61 23.28
C LEU A 13 12.22 3.51 23.79
N PRO A 14 12.73 2.33 24.16
CA PRO A 14 14.12 2.18 24.57
C PRO A 14 15.03 2.76 23.49
N ARG A 15 15.79 3.78 23.83
CA ARG A 15 16.85 4.29 22.95
C ARG A 15 17.92 3.20 22.86
N GLY A 16 18.17 2.66 21.69
CA GLY A 16 19.22 1.68 21.46
C GLY A 16 18.89 0.52 20.55
N GLY A 17 17.72 0.51 19.90
CA GLY A 17 17.45 -0.41 18.81
C GLY A 17 18.36 -0.12 17.62
N THR A 18 19.22 -1.06 17.24
CA THR A 18 19.94 -0.95 15.97
C THR A 18 18.95 -1.22 14.84
N ASN A 19 18.86 -0.30 13.87
CA ASN A 19 18.08 -0.49 12.64
C ASN A 19 18.80 -1.50 11.72
N ARG A 20 18.77 -2.78 12.11
CA ARG A 20 19.49 -3.87 11.43
C ARG A 20 19.10 -4.09 9.99
N TYR A 21 17.89 -3.67 9.63
CA TYR A 21 17.29 -3.94 8.31
C TYR A 21 17.37 -2.73 7.38
N GLY A 22 17.93 -1.61 7.86
CA GLY A 22 18.11 -0.41 7.04
C GLY A 22 16.81 0.27 6.63
N PHE A 23 15.76 0.18 7.45
CA PHE A 23 14.55 0.98 7.24
C PHE A 23 14.88 2.47 7.37
N SER A 24 14.45 3.27 6.39
CA SER A 24 14.73 4.71 6.38
C SER A 24 13.49 5.56 6.68
N HIS A 25 12.43 5.37 5.94
CA HIS A 25 11.20 6.14 6.03
C HIS A 25 9.99 5.37 5.46
N ILE A 26 8.80 5.89 5.69
CA ILE A 26 7.60 5.46 4.97
C ILE A 26 7.70 6.00 3.55
N ASP A 27 7.80 5.12 2.55
CA ASP A 27 7.88 5.52 1.15
C ASP A 27 6.53 6.04 0.65
N HIS A 28 5.46 5.28 0.89
CA HIS A 28 4.11 5.69 0.54
C HIS A 28 3.05 4.99 1.40
N ILE A 29 1.86 5.55 1.38
CA ILE A 29 0.65 4.96 1.95
C ILE A 29 -0.32 4.71 0.80
N THR A 30 -0.83 3.48 0.70
CA THR A 30 -1.82 3.12 -0.32
C THR A 30 -3.19 2.97 0.30
N SER A 31 -4.16 3.64 -0.30
CA SER A 31 -5.57 3.55 0.08
C SER A 31 -6.40 3.00 -1.08
N ASN A 32 -7.39 2.19 -0.75
CA ASN A 32 -8.38 1.67 -1.68
C ASN A 32 -9.71 2.39 -1.48
N PHE A 33 -10.30 2.81 -2.58
CA PHE A 33 -11.56 3.54 -2.65
C PHE A 33 -12.53 2.82 -3.60
N GLN A 34 -13.82 2.89 -3.33
CA GLN A 34 -14.85 2.56 -4.32
C GLN A 34 -14.84 3.58 -5.45
N THR A 35 -14.61 4.84 -5.10
CA THR A 35 -14.44 5.97 -6.03
C THR A 35 -13.41 6.92 -5.45
N MET A 36 -12.24 7.01 -6.05
CA MET A 36 -11.13 7.80 -5.49
C MET A 36 -11.23 9.30 -5.78
N LYS A 37 -12.03 9.72 -6.76
CA LYS A 37 -12.08 11.12 -7.19
C LYS A 37 -12.33 12.12 -6.06
N PRO A 38 -13.26 11.91 -5.11
CA PRO A 38 -13.45 12.85 -3.99
C PRO A 38 -12.20 13.00 -3.12
N ALA A 39 -11.49 11.89 -2.85
CA ALA A 39 -10.26 11.91 -2.07
C ALA A 39 -9.13 12.65 -2.82
N LEU A 40 -9.01 12.44 -4.13
CA LEU A 40 -8.02 13.15 -4.96
C LEU A 40 -8.24 14.65 -4.96
N LEU A 41 -9.49 15.10 -5.13
CA LEU A 41 -9.84 16.51 -5.09
C LEU A 41 -9.53 17.13 -3.70
N TRP A 42 -9.79 16.39 -2.64
CA TRP A 42 -9.44 16.85 -1.30
C TRP A 42 -7.91 16.94 -1.12
N MET A 43 -7.16 15.95 -1.57
CA MET A 43 -5.69 15.96 -1.53
C MET A 43 -5.10 17.13 -2.32
N GLU A 44 -5.66 17.42 -3.50
CA GLU A 44 -5.22 18.52 -4.35
C GLU A 44 -5.58 19.88 -3.74
N HIS A 45 -6.86 20.11 -3.41
CA HIS A 45 -7.34 21.44 -3.04
C HIS A 45 -7.16 21.79 -1.56
N VAL A 46 -7.11 20.79 -0.67
CA VAL A 46 -6.96 21.02 0.76
C VAL A 46 -5.54 20.79 1.25
N LEU A 47 -4.88 19.70 0.77
CA LEU A 47 -3.49 19.41 1.14
C LEU A 47 -2.46 20.04 0.20
N GLY A 48 -2.87 20.52 -0.98
CA GLY A 48 -1.97 21.09 -1.97
C GLY A 48 -1.07 20.06 -2.66
N LEU A 49 -1.49 18.79 -2.67
CA LEU A 49 -0.72 17.73 -3.32
C LEU A 49 -0.90 17.79 -4.83
N GLU A 50 0.13 17.34 -5.55
CA GLU A 50 0.14 17.24 -7.00
C GLU A 50 0.01 15.79 -7.45
N GLN A 51 -0.52 15.56 -8.65
CA GLN A 51 -0.50 14.23 -9.25
C GLN A 51 0.90 13.89 -9.74
N LEU A 52 1.50 12.82 -9.19
CA LEU A 52 2.82 12.34 -9.60
C LEU A 52 2.73 11.46 -10.85
N TRP A 53 1.87 10.43 -10.83
CA TRP A 53 1.62 9.56 -11.97
C TRP A 53 0.30 8.80 -11.82
N GLN A 54 -0.13 8.13 -12.90
CA GLN A 54 -1.31 7.29 -12.92
C GLN A 54 -1.08 6.03 -13.75
N VAL A 55 -1.81 4.98 -13.41
CA VAL A 55 -1.88 3.73 -14.18
C VAL A 55 -3.29 3.15 -14.15
N ALA A 56 -3.69 2.52 -15.23
CA ALA A 56 -4.82 1.61 -15.28
C ALA A 56 -4.29 0.23 -15.70
N PHE A 57 -4.62 -0.78 -14.94
CA PHE A 57 -4.17 -2.15 -15.15
C PHE A 57 -5.34 -3.11 -15.09
N HIS A 58 -5.38 -4.05 -16.04
CA HIS A 58 -6.33 -5.15 -16.10
C HIS A 58 -5.58 -6.46 -16.28
N THR A 59 -5.95 -7.49 -15.53
CA THR A 59 -5.37 -8.82 -15.70
C THR A 59 -5.66 -9.40 -17.08
N SER A 60 -6.77 -8.99 -17.73
CA SER A 60 -7.08 -9.33 -19.11
C SER A 60 -6.05 -8.83 -20.14
N ASP A 61 -5.20 -7.86 -19.77
CA ASP A 61 -4.13 -7.38 -20.64
C ASP A 61 -3.00 -8.40 -20.77
N VAL A 62 -2.91 -9.32 -19.80
CA VAL A 62 -1.90 -10.39 -19.75
C VAL A 62 -2.50 -11.80 -19.89
N ASP A 63 -3.82 -11.94 -19.74
CA ASP A 63 -4.54 -13.22 -19.90
C ASP A 63 -5.24 -13.28 -21.26
N PRO A 64 -4.79 -14.15 -22.19
CA PRO A 64 -5.43 -14.32 -23.50
C PRO A 64 -6.89 -14.75 -23.43
N GLY A 65 -7.30 -15.45 -22.36
CA GLY A 65 -8.65 -15.98 -22.20
C GLY A 65 -9.70 -14.90 -21.93
N ARG A 66 -9.33 -13.78 -21.34
CA ARG A 66 -10.18 -12.60 -21.03
C ARG A 66 -11.52 -12.90 -20.35
N GLN A 67 -11.66 -14.08 -19.74
CA GLN A 67 -12.92 -14.53 -19.15
C GLN A 67 -13.07 -14.18 -17.68
N SER A 68 -11.97 -13.93 -17.00
CA SER A 68 -11.93 -13.55 -15.59
C SER A 68 -10.74 -12.63 -15.35
N GLY A 69 -10.79 -11.85 -14.28
CA GLY A 69 -9.66 -11.02 -13.96
C GLY A 69 -9.97 -9.96 -12.91
N SER A 70 -8.99 -9.13 -12.67
CA SER A 70 -9.06 -7.97 -11.79
C SER A 70 -8.65 -6.73 -12.57
N GLY A 71 -9.21 -5.60 -12.21
CA GLY A 71 -8.83 -4.31 -12.78
C GLY A 71 -8.69 -3.26 -11.69
N LEU A 72 -7.68 -2.45 -11.80
CA LEU A 72 -7.50 -1.28 -10.95
C LEU A 72 -7.09 -0.05 -11.75
N LYS A 73 -7.48 1.09 -11.23
CA LYS A 73 -6.92 2.38 -11.60
C LYS A 73 -6.24 2.95 -10.38
N SER A 74 -5.01 3.42 -10.55
CA SER A 74 -4.22 4.01 -9.48
C SER A 74 -3.74 5.39 -9.86
N ILE A 75 -3.85 6.33 -8.94
CA ILE A 75 -3.32 7.69 -9.06
C ILE A 75 -2.50 7.98 -7.80
N VAL A 76 -1.26 8.37 -8.00
CA VAL A 76 -0.39 8.79 -6.91
C VAL A 76 -0.40 10.30 -6.80
N MET A 77 -0.76 10.78 -5.61
CA MET A 77 -0.65 12.18 -5.21
C MET A 77 0.58 12.35 -4.31
N TRP A 78 1.29 13.46 -4.48
CA TRP A 78 2.50 13.71 -3.71
C TRP A 78 2.74 15.20 -3.46
N ASP A 79 3.57 15.48 -2.48
CA ASP A 79 4.16 16.80 -2.28
C ASP A 79 5.64 16.75 -2.72
N PRO A 80 6.04 17.50 -3.77
CA PRO A 80 7.42 17.50 -4.26
C PRO A 80 8.44 18.00 -3.25
N GLN A 81 8.02 18.80 -2.27
CA GLN A 81 8.92 19.35 -1.25
C GLN A 81 9.22 18.35 -0.14
N SER A 82 8.20 17.74 0.45
CA SER A 82 8.34 16.74 1.52
C SER A 82 8.53 15.31 1.02
N GLN A 83 8.22 15.07 -0.26
CA GLN A 83 8.19 13.75 -0.92
C GLN A 83 7.18 12.75 -0.32
N VAL A 84 6.24 13.22 0.48
CA VAL A 84 5.12 12.41 0.95
C VAL A 84 4.28 11.95 -0.24
N LYS A 85 3.97 10.65 -0.30
CA LYS A 85 3.22 10.02 -1.40
C LYS A 85 2.02 9.23 -0.89
N PHE A 86 0.90 9.42 -1.57
CA PHE A 86 -0.33 8.67 -1.37
C PHE A 86 -0.74 8.00 -2.68
N ALA A 87 -0.68 6.67 -2.72
CA ALA A 87 -1.20 5.89 -3.84
C ALA A 87 -2.68 5.62 -3.59
N ASN A 88 -3.53 5.98 -4.55
CA ASN A 88 -4.97 5.88 -4.43
C ASN A 88 -5.48 4.95 -5.53
N ASN A 89 -6.16 3.87 -5.12
CA ASN A 89 -6.67 2.86 -6.02
C ASN A 89 -8.19 2.84 -6.04
N GLU A 90 -8.76 2.60 -7.21
CA GLU A 90 -10.18 2.24 -7.37
C GLU A 90 -10.32 1.02 -8.28
N PRO A 91 -11.40 0.20 -8.13
CA PRO A 91 -11.65 -0.92 -9.01
C PRO A 91 -11.97 -0.40 -10.42
N ALA A 92 -11.49 -1.11 -11.44
CA ALA A 92 -11.69 -0.74 -12.84
C ALA A 92 -12.52 -1.79 -13.58
N ARG A 93 -13.32 -1.31 -14.56
CA ARG A 93 -14.03 -2.17 -15.51
C ARG A 93 -13.04 -2.80 -16.50
N PRO A 94 -13.34 -3.96 -17.10
CA PRO A 94 -14.63 -4.69 -17.03
C PRO A 94 -14.81 -5.56 -15.77
N PHE A 95 -13.77 -5.86 -15.03
CA PHE A 95 -13.78 -6.82 -13.92
C PHE A 95 -13.93 -6.14 -12.54
N PHE A 96 -14.81 -5.17 -12.44
CA PHE A 96 -15.01 -4.39 -11.23
C PHE A 96 -15.26 -5.27 -10.00
N LYS A 97 -16.21 -6.21 -10.07
CA LYS A 97 -16.57 -7.06 -8.93
C LYS A 97 -15.46 -8.01 -8.49
N ALA A 98 -14.66 -8.50 -9.44
CA ALA A 98 -13.53 -9.40 -9.17
C ALA A 98 -12.24 -8.64 -8.82
N SER A 99 -12.26 -7.31 -8.88
CA SER A 99 -11.11 -6.50 -8.50
C SER A 99 -10.75 -6.72 -7.04
N GLN A 100 -9.47 -6.94 -6.79
CA GLN A 100 -8.90 -7.00 -5.43
C GLN A 100 -9.23 -5.76 -4.61
N ILE A 101 -9.35 -4.60 -5.26
CA ILE A 101 -9.72 -3.34 -4.63
C ILE A 101 -11.17 -3.38 -4.16
N ASN A 102 -12.09 -3.89 -5.00
CA ASN A 102 -13.49 -4.03 -4.63
C ASN A 102 -13.68 -5.02 -3.48
N ILE A 103 -13.03 -6.18 -3.55
CA ILE A 103 -13.08 -7.21 -2.50
C ILE A 103 -12.60 -6.64 -1.17
N PHE A 104 -11.47 -5.93 -1.17
CA PHE A 104 -10.95 -5.26 0.03
C PHE A 104 -11.97 -4.30 0.63
N ASN A 105 -12.58 -3.44 -0.19
CA ASN A 105 -13.54 -2.44 0.29
C ASN A 105 -14.84 -3.09 0.80
N GLU A 106 -15.29 -4.18 0.19
CA GLU A 106 -16.45 -4.95 0.68
C GLU A 106 -16.16 -5.60 2.04
N GLU A 107 -14.98 -6.22 2.21
CA GLU A 107 -14.56 -6.83 3.47
C GLU A 107 -14.37 -5.79 4.58
N LEU A 108 -13.77 -4.64 4.25
CA LEU A 108 -13.59 -3.53 5.18
C LEU A 108 -14.90 -2.79 5.48
N ARG A 109 -15.91 -2.94 4.62
CA ARG A 109 -17.18 -2.18 4.62
C ARG A 109 -16.99 -0.69 4.41
N GLY A 110 -16.04 -0.32 3.57
CA GLY A 110 -15.73 1.06 3.24
C GLY A 110 -14.36 1.24 2.62
N ASP A 111 -14.02 2.48 2.36
CA ASP A 111 -12.71 2.88 1.88
C ASP A 111 -11.68 2.85 3.01
N GLY A 112 -10.41 2.59 2.70
CA GLY A 112 -9.40 2.61 3.75
C GLY A 112 -7.98 2.35 3.27
N VAL A 113 -7.05 2.46 4.22
CA VAL A 113 -5.64 2.17 3.98
C VAL A 113 -5.45 0.68 3.76
N GLN A 114 -4.89 0.33 2.60
CA GLN A 114 -4.59 -1.04 2.24
C GLN A 114 -3.20 -1.45 2.73
N HIS A 115 -2.19 -0.60 2.54
CA HIS A 115 -0.85 -0.87 3.07
C HIS A 115 -0.03 0.40 3.29
N VAL A 116 1.05 0.22 4.05
CA VAL A 116 2.10 1.22 4.25
C VAL A 116 3.41 0.60 3.75
N ALA A 117 4.07 1.26 2.80
CA ALA A 117 5.34 0.83 2.27
C ALA A 117 6.49 1.48 3.02
N LEU A 118 7.44 0.65 3.45
CA LEU A 118 8.65 1.08 4.12
C LEU A 118 9.84 1.01 3.15
N ASN A 119 10.59 2.09 3.04
CA ASN A 119 11.82 2.10 2.26
C ASN A 119 12.94 1.40 3.02
N VAL A 120 13.68 0.51 2.35
CA VAL A 120 14.83 -0.19 2.88
C VAL A 120 16.00 -0.13 1.90
N LYS A 121 17.22 -0.12 2.42
CA LYS A 121 18.43 -0.06 1.59
C LYS A 121 18.62 -1.32 0.74
N ASP A 122 18.35 -2.50 1.33
CA ASP A 122 18.47 -3.82 0.68
C ASP A 122 17.30 -4.70 1.11
N ILE A 123 16.32 -4.82 0.21
CA ILE A 123 15.08 -5.57 0.46
C ILE A 123 15.35 -7.07 0.64
N VAL A 124 16.31 -7.64 -0.07
CA VAL A 124 16.62 -9.08 -0.02
C VAL A 124 17.17 -9.45 1.35
N SER A 125 18.16 -8.70 1.81
CA SER A 125 18.75 -8.88 3.13
C SER A 125 17.76 -8.60 4.26
N ALA A 126 16.93 -7.56 4.12
CA ALA A 126 15.91 -7.21 5.10
C ALA A 126 14.86 -8.33 5.25
N VAL A 127 14.31 -8.83 4.14
CA VAL A 127 13.31 -9.92 4.15
C VAL A 127 13.91 -11.21 4.71
N ARG A 128 15.15 -11.56 4.34
CA ARG A 128 15.84 -12.74 4.88
C ARG A 128 15.99 -12.64 6.39
N GLY A 129 16.56 -11.55 6.89
CA GLY A 129 16.77 -11.37 8.33
C GLY A 129 15.48 -11.29 9.14
N LEU A 130 14.39 -10.76 8.56
CA LEU A 130 13.08 -10.76 9.20
C LEU A 130 12.50 -12.17 9.29
N ARG A 131 12.63 -12.99 8.22
CA ARG A 131 12.20 -14.40 8.21
C ARG A 131 12.95 -15.23 9.26
N GLU A 132 14.25 -15.05 9.40
CA GLU A 132 15.08 -15.70 10.42
C GLU A 132 14.59 -15.38 11.85
N ARG A 133 13.87 -14.28 12.03
CA ARG A 133 13.23 -13.87 13.29
C ARG A 133 11.77 -14.25 13.42
N GLY A 134 11.25 -15.07 12.50
CA GLY A 134 9.89 -15.58 12.56
C GLY A 134 8.83 -14.66 11.93
N VAL A 135 9.22 -13.61 11.19
CA VAL A 135 8.24 -12.79 10.46
C VAL A 135 7.78 -13.56 9.23
N SER A 136 6.47 -13.79 9.15
CA SER A 136 5.84 -14.41 7.99
C SER A 136 5.57 -13.38 6.90
N PHE A 137 5.85 -13.75 5.66
CA PHE A 137 5.54 -12.96 4.47
C PHE A 137 4.53 -13.71 3.61
N MET A 138 3.71 -12.98 2.87
CA MET A 138 2.86 -13.59 1.87
C MET A 138 3.70 -14.36 0.85
N PRO A 139 3.29 -15.57 0.45
CA PRO A 139 3.99 -16.33 -0.56
C PRO A 139 3.98 -15.57 -1.90
N THR A 140 5.11 -15.57 -2.60
CA THR A 140 5.15 -15.03 -3.96
C THR A 140 4.36 -15.94 -4.90
N PRO A 141 3.73 -15.41 -5.96
CA PRO A 141 2.98 -16.22 -6.93
C PRO A 141 3.80 -17.38 -7.52
N PHE A 142 5.11 -17.23 -7.58
CA PHE A 142 6.04 -18.24 -8.11
C PHE A 142 6.51 -19.30 -7.10
N SER A 143 6.19 -19.15 -5.82
CA SER A 143 6.61 -20.12 -4.79
C SER A 143 5.74 -21.39 -4.74
N ARG A 144 4.67 -21.48 -5.54
CA ARG A 144 3.83 -22.69 -5.66
C ARG A 144 4.41 -23.78 -6.54
N ALA A 145 5.54 -23.55 -7.22
CA ALA A 145 6.15 -24.52 -8.12
C ALA A 145 7.21 -25.44 -7.46
N ALA A 146 7.40 -25.36 -6.16
CA ALA A 146 8.35 -26.18 -5.43
C ALA A 146 7.71 -26.74 -4.13
N ALA A 147 6.72 -27.61 -4.30
CA ALA A 147 6.38 -28.62 -3.30
C ALA A 147 6.49 -29.98 -4.00
N PRO A 148 7.31 -30.92 -3.46
CA PRO A 148 7.44 -32.26 -4.01
C PRO A 148 6.13 -33.04 -3.87
#